data_67b29e810949ce12d6fb115c415659bb
#
_entry.id   67b29e810949ce12d6fb115c415659bb
#
_cell.length_a   1.000
_cell.length_b   1.000
_cell.length_c   1.000
_cell.angle_alpha   90.00
_cell.angle_beta   90.00
_cell.angle_gamma   90.00
#
_symmetry.space_group_name_H-M   'P 1'
#
loop_
_entity.id
_entity.type
_entity.pdbx_description
1 polymer ?
#
loop_
_entity_poly.entity_id
_entity_poly.type
_entity_poly.pdbx_seq_one_letter_code
_entity_poly.pdbx_strand_id
1 'polypeptide(L)'
;MNCSHIEFCTDKTKIDLVQLQDLYKVTAFWAKNRSLSDIKIAITHSNPVVSVWDRQRLIGSARATSDGIYRATIWDVVIHPDYQGLGLGRKLVETIISHPLLNRVERVYLTTTHQQKFYQKIGFQENSTTTMVLYNRYPTPNELVKQSQSEEITAIV
;
A
#
# COMPACT_ATOMS: atom_id res chain seq x y z
N MET A 1 -8.43 21.05 -8.03
CA MET A 1 -7.78 20.31 -9.14
C MET A 1 -8.84 19.50 -9.88
N ASN A 2 -8.87 19.55 -11.21
CA ASN A 2 -9.74 18.67 -11.99
C ASN A 2 -9.08 17.28 -12.09
N CYS A 3 -9.68 16.26 -11.44
CA CYS A 3 -9.13 14.89 -11.38
C CYS A 3 -9.65 14.00 -12.54
N SER A 4 -10.23 14.57 -13.60
CA SER A 4 -10.84 13.83 -14.71
C SER A 4 -9.85 12.97 -15.52
N HIS A 5 -8.55 13.19 -15.34
CA HIS A 5 -7.45 12.50 -16.01
C HIS A 5 -6.73 11.49 -15.12
N ILE A 6 -7.24 11.26 -13.89
CA ILE A 6 -6.67 10.27 -12.97
C ILE A 6 -7.28 8.90 -13.25
N GLU A 7 -6.42 7.95 -13.58
CA GLU A 7 -6.80 6.57 -13.92
C GLU A 7 -6.35 5.58 -12.85
N PHE A 8 -7.23 4.61 -12.57
CA PHE A 8 -6.95 3.47 -11.70
C PHE A 8 -6.82 2.22 -12.56
N CYS A 9 -5.64 1.62 -12.57
CA CYS A 9 -5.32 0.47 -13.41
C CYS A 9 -5.08 -0.77 -12.53
N THR A 10 -5.78 -1.87 -12.86
CA THR A 10 -5.63 -3.17 -12.18
C THR A 10 -4.74 -4.15 -12.95
N ASP A 11 -4.25 -3.76 -14.12
CA ASP A 11 -3.30 -4.54 -14.89
C ASP A 11 -1.88 -4.29 -14.38
N LYS A 12 -1.37 -5.22 -13.58
CA LYS A 12 -0.04 -5.11 -12.97
C LYS A 12 1.11 -5.15 -13.99
N THR A 13 0.87 -5.59 -15.22
CA THR A 13 1.91 -5.60 -16.27
C THR A 13 2.24 -4.20 -16.77
N LYS A 14 1.34 -3.25 -16.55
CA LYS A 14 1.52 -1.84 -16.93
C LYS A 14 2.28 -1.02 -15.87
N ILE A 15 2.60 -1.60 -14.72
CA ILE A 15 3.28 -0.86 -13.67
C ILE A 15 4.74 -0.60 -14.03
N ASP A 16 5.16 0.65 -13.99
CA ASP A 16 6.55 1.04 -14.15
C ASP A 16 7.26 0.89 -12.80
N LEU A 17 8.16 -0.10 -12.71
CA LEU A 17 8.86 -0.41 -11.46
C LEU A 17 9.83 0.69 -11.01
N VAL A 18 10.38 1.47 -11.94
CA VAL A 18 11.26 2.61 -11.62
C VAL A 18 10.42 3.71 -10.99
N GLN A 19 9.30 4.09 -11.61
CA GLN A 19 8.38 5.05 -11.04
C GLN A 19 7.79 4.58 -9.70
N LEU A 20 7.53 3.27 -9.54
CA LEU A 20 7.06 2.72 -8.28
C LEU A 20 8.12 2.82 -7.18
N GLN A 21 9.39 2.53 -7.49
CA GLN A 21 10.48 2.71 -6.55
C GLN A 21 10.62 4.18 -6.13
N ASP A 22 10.53 5.10 -7.08
CA ASP A 22 10.61 6.55 -6.79
C ASP A 22 9.41 7.03 -5.97
N LEU A 23 8.21 6.51 -6.25
CA LEU A 23 7.02 6.77 -5.43
C LEU A 23 7.22 6.29 -3.98
N TYR A 24 7.78 5.10 -3.77
CA TYR A 24 8.09 4.60 -2.42
C TYR A 24 9.11 5.47 -1.69
N LYS A 25 10.11 6.00 -2.36
CA LYS A 25 11.12 6.88 -1.74
C LYS A 25 10.49 8.14 -1.12
N VAL A 26 9.43 8.66 -1.72
CA VAL A 26 8.78 9.90 -1.26
C VAL A 26 7.56 9.67 -0.37
N THR A 27 7.01 8.45 -0.33
CA THR A 27 5.75 8.16 0.39
C THR A 27 5.90 7.16 1.53
N ALA A 28 6.86 6.23 1.45
CA ALA A 28 6.89 5.04 2.30
C ALA A 28 8.25 4.89 2.97
N PHE A 29 8.39 5.39 4.20
CA PHE A 29 9.67 5.29 4.93
C PHE A 29 10.17 3.83 5.05
N TRP A 30 9.25 2.88 5.18
CA TRP A 30 9.57 1.44 5.28
C TRP A 30 10.05 0.81 3.98
N ALA A 31 9.85 1.49 2.85
CA ALA A 31 10.14 0.97 1.52
C ALA A 31 11.25 1.74 0.78
N LYS A 32 11.85 2.78 1.40
CA LYS A 32 12.84 3.66 0.77
C LYS A 32 14.06 2.94 0.19
N ASN A 33 14.48 1.85 0.83
CA ASN A 33 15.70 1.12 0.48
C ASN A 33 15.40 -0.18 -0.31
N ARG A 34 14.17 -0.38 -0.77
CA ARG A 34 13.83 -1.56 -1.56
C ARG A 34 14.50 -1.51 -2.93
N SER A 35 15.15 -2.61 -3.31
CA SER A 35 15.73 -2.75 -4.64
C SER A 35 14.67 -2.96 -5.71
N LEU A 36 14.97 -2.60 -6.97
CA LEU A 36 14.07 -2.87 -8.10
C LEU A 36 13.78 -4.37 -8.26
N SER A 37 14.77 -5.23 -8.00
CA SER A 37 14.60 -6.69 -8.06
C SER A 37 13.60 -7.18 -7.02
N ASP A 38 13.67 -6.68 -5.79
CA ASP A 38 12.75 -7.08 -4.72
C ASP A 38 11.34 -6.54 -4.96
N ILE A 39 11.22 -5.29 -5.45
CA ILE A 39 9.93 -4.71 -5.86
C ILE A 39 9.30 -5.57 -6.97
N LYS A 40 10.07 -5.96 -7.98
CA LYS A 40 9.59 -6.83 -9.06
C LYS A 40 9.06 -8.15 -8.53
N ILE A 41 9.79 -8.80 -7.63
CA ILE A 41 9.38 -10.06 -7.01
C ILE A 41 8.07 -9.85 -6.22
N ALA A 42 8.00 -8.80 -5.39
CA ALA A 42 6.81 -8.50 -4.60
C ALA A 42 5.57 -8.25 -5.49
N ILE A 43 5.70 -7.47 -6.56
CA ILE A 43 4.61 -7.23 -7.51
C ILE A 43 4.20 -8.51 -8.24
N THR A 44 5.17 -9.33 -8.66
CA THR A 44 4.90 -10.60 -9.33
C THR A 44 4.03 -11.51 -8.47
N HIS A 45 4.34 -11.61 -7.16
CA HIS A 45 3.61 -12.47 -6.21
C HIS A 45 2.39 -11.78 -5.57
N SER A 46 2.04 -10.57 -5.97
CA SER A 46 0.83 -9.88 -5.51
C SER A 46 -0.27 -9.92 -6.57
N ASN A 47 -1.50 -10.13 -6.12
CA ASN A 47 -2.68 -10.07 -6.97
C ASN A 47 -3.95 -9.87 -6.11
N PRO A 48 -4.74 -8.80 -6.32
CA PRO A 48 -4.54 -7.73 -7.29
C PRO A 48 -3.42 -6.76 -6.93
N VAL A 49 -2.96 -6.02 -7.93
CA VAL A 49 -2.16 -4.80 -7.79
C VAL A 49 -2.94 -3.67 -8.46
N VAL A 50 -3.09 -2.56 -7.79
CA VAL A 50 -3.75 -1.37 -8.34
C VAL A 50 -2.74 -0.25 -8.41
N SER A 51 -2.65 0.39 -9.56
CA SER A 51 -1.83 1.59 -9.79
C SER A 51 -2.70 2.79 -10.14
N VAL A 52 -2.30 3.96 -9.69
CA VAL A 52 -3.00 5.22 -9.94
C VAL A 52 -2.10 6.13 -10.77
N TRP A 53 -2.64 6.63 -11.86
CA TRP A 53 -1.90 7.37 -12.86
C TRP A 53 -2.49 8.75 -13.09
N ASP A 54 -1.63 9.76 -13.16
CA ASP A 54 -1.91 11.05 -13.76
C ASP A 54 -1.24 11.06 -15.13
N ARG A 55 -1.99 10.74 -16.19
CA ARG A 55 -1.46 10.53 -17.54
C ARG A 55 -0.36 9.46 -17.55
N GLN A 56 0.91 9.85 -17.67
CA GLN A 56 2.06 8.95 -17.68
C GLN A 56 2.82 8.89 -16.34
N ARG A 57 2.38 9.64 -15.34
CA ARG A 57 3.00 9.67 -14.02
C ARG A 57 2.30 8.73 -13.07
N LEU A 58 3.04 7.79 -12.49
CA LEU A 58 2.55 6.95 -11.40
C LEU A 58 2.46 7.78 -10.11
N ILE A 59 1.26 7.93 -9.58
CA ILE A 59 0.98 8.77 -8.40
C ILE A 59 0.44 7.99 -7.20
N GLY A 60 0.13 6.74 -7.37
CA GLY A 60 -0.33 5.89 -6.28
C GLY A 60 -0.25 4.41 -6.62
N SER A 61 -0.18 3.58 -5.59
CA SER A 61 -0.18 2.13 -5.72
C SER A 61 -0.70 1.47 -4.46
N ALA A 62 -1.28 0.28 -4.62
CA ALA A 62 -1.56 -0.67 -3.56
C ALA A 62 -1.46 -2.08 -4.13
N ARG A 63 -1.09 -3.05 -3.30
CA ARG A 63 -1.04 -4.46 -3.69
C ARG A 63 -1.68 -5.33 -2.63
N ALA A 64 -2.14 -6.52 -3.01
CA ALA A 64 -2.64 -7.51 -2.08
C ALA A 64 -2.01 -8.88 -2.31
N THR A 65 -1.93 -9.66 -1.24
CA THR A 65 -1.66 -11.09 -1.26
C THR A 65 -2.86 -11.83 -0.68
N SER A 66 -3.23 -12.96 -1.26
CA SER A 66 -4.43 -13.69 -0.86
C SER A 66 -4.37 -15.15 -1.27
N ASP A 67 -5.06 -16.02 -0.52
CA ASP A 67 -5.40 -17.38 -0.95
C ASP A 67 -6.67 -17.41 -1.84
N GLY A 68 -7.31 -16.26 -2.03
CA GLY A 68 -8.50 -16.09 -2.86
C GLY A 68 -9.82 -16.49 -2.17
N ILE A 69 -9.79 -17.05 -0.97
CA ILE A 69 -10.97 -17.60 -0.28
C ILE A 69 -11.08 -17.08 1.16
N TYR A 70 -10.06 -17.34 1.98
CA TYR A 70 -10.15 -17.11 3.42
C TYR A 70 -9.48 -15.84 3.87
N ARG A 71 -8.31 -15.53 3.33
CA ARG A 71 -7.44 -14.46 3.84
C ARG A 71 -6.83 -13.65 2.72
N ALA A 72 -6.84 -12.35 2.91
CA ALA A 72 -6.06 -11.42 2.12
C ALA A 72 -5.38 -10.39 3.02
N THR A 73 -4.27 -9.84 2.56
CA THR A 73 -3.62 -8.71 3.20
C THR A 73 -3.32 -7.64 2.16
N ILE A 74 -3.68 -6.40 2.46
CA ILE A 74 -3.35 -5.23 1.64
C ILE A 74 -2.03 -4.65 2.13
N TRP A 75 -1.15 -4.33 1.19
CA TRP A 75 0.21 -3.85 1.40
C TRP A 75 0.49 -2.58 0.61
N ASP A 76 1.38 -1.76 1.14
CA ASP A 76 2.04 -0.66 0.43
C ASP A 76 1.01 0.29 -0.22
N VAL A 77 -0.01 0.70 0.53
CA VAL A 77 -0.98 1.71 0.08
C VAL A 77 -0.30 3.08 0.12
N VAL A 78 -0.07 3.66 -1.02
CA VAL A 78 0.65 4.94 -1.14
C VAL A 78 0.00 5.86 -2.18
N ILE A 79 -0.03 7.16 -1.86
CA ILE A 79 -0.40 8.25 -2.80
C ILE A 79 0.68 9.32 -2.70
N HIS A 80 1.15 9.79 -3.85
CA HIS A 80 2.16 10.84 -3.93
C HIS A 80 1.71 12.09 -3.14
N PRO A 81 2.60 12.76 -2.37
CA PRO A 81 2.22 13.89 -1.50
C PRO A 81 1.41 14.98 -2.21
N ASP A 82 1.77 15.35 -3.44
CA ASP A 82 1.06 16.37 -4.22
C ASP A 82 -0.41 16.01 -4.55
N TYR A 83 -0.80 14.75 -4.39
CA TYR A 83 -2.13 14.23 -4.71
C TYR A 83 -2.91 13.75 -3.48
N GLN A 84 -2.35 13.93 -2.29
CA GLN A 84 -3.05 13.62 -1.03
C GLN A 84 -4.17 14.61 -0.75
N GLY A 85 -5.13 14.23 0.08
CA GLY A 85 -6.30 15.07 0.40
C GLY A 85 -7.37 15.14 -0.71
N LEU A 86 -7.18 14.49 -1.87
CA LEU A 86 -8.10 14.47 -3.00
C LEU A 86 -9.04 13.24 -3.02
N GLY A 87 -9.04 12.44 -1.96
CA GLY A 87 -9.85 11.22 -1.88
C GLY A 87 -9.30 10.02 -2.66
N LEU A 88 -8.13 10.16 -3.31
CA LEU A 88 -7.56 9.10 -4.15
C LEU A 88 -7.14 7.87 -3.34
N GLY A 89 -6.61 8.05 -2.13
CA GLY A 89 -6.26 6.94 -1.23
C GLY A 89 -7.48 6.08 -0.87
N ARG A 90 -8.62 6.71 -0.58
CA ARG A 90 -9.88 6.01 -0.34
C ARG A 90 -10.32 5.22 -1.57
N LYS A 91 -10.36 5.86 -2.73
CA LYS A 91 -10.72 5.21 -3.98
C LYS A 91 -9.78 4.06 -4.34
N LEU A 92 -8.47 4.20 -4.05
CA LEU A 92 -7.47 3.15 -4.25
C LEU A 92 -7.79 1.90 -3.40
N VAL A 93 -8.07 2.08 -2.11
CA VAL A 93 -8.43 0.97 -1.22
C VAL A 93 -9.78 0.37 -1.63
N GLU A 94 -10.79 1.18 -1.93
CA GLU A 94 -12.09 0.70 -2.43
C GLU A 94 -11.93 -0.10 -3.74
N THR A 95 -11.07 0.33 -4.65
CA THR A 95 -10.78 -0.38 -5.91
C THR A 95 -10.15 -1.76 -5.63
N ILE A 96 -9.20 -1.84 -4.70
CA ILE A 96 -8.51 -3.11 -4.43
C ILE A 96 -9.43 -4.10 -3.70
N ILE A 97 -10.24 -3.67 -2.73
CA ILE A 97 -11.16 -4.56 -1.99
C ILE A 97 -12.36 -5.01 -2.83
N SER A 98 -12.78 -4.22 -3.81
CA SER A 98 -13.87 -4.58 -4.74
C SER A 98 -13.40 -5.46 -5.89
N HIS A 99 -12.10 -5.67 -6.05
CA HIS A 99 -11.57 -6.51 -7.11
C HIS A 99 -12.09 -7.96 -7.00
N PRO A 100 -12.46 -8.64 -8.11
CA PRO A 100 -13.03 -9.99 -8.09
C PRO A 100 -12.23 -11.02 -7.30
N LEU A 101 -10.91 -10.87 -7.18
CA LEU A 101 -10.05 -11.76 -6.40
C LEU A 101 -10.10 -11.50 -4.89
N LEU A 102 -10.66 -10.35 -4.45
CA LEU A 102 -10.73 -9.99 -3.02
C LEU A 102 -12.15 -9.88 -2.49
N ASN A 103 -13.14 -9.54 -3.33
CA ASN A 103 -14.50 -9.21 -2.88
C ASN A 103 -15.25 -10.37 -2.20
N ARG A 104 -14.74 -11.61 -2.35
CA ARG A 104 -15.31 -12.82 -1.72
C ARG A 104 -14.44 -13.39 -0.61
N VAL A 105 -13.28 -12.79 -0.35
CA VAL A 105 -12.39 -13.27 0.70
C VAL A 105 -13.03 -13.02 2.06
N GLU A 106 -13.00 -14.03 2.93
CA GLU A 106 -13.64 -13.98 4.24
C GLU A 106 -13.13 -12.83 5.11
N ARG A 107 -11.82 -12.60 5.13
CA ARG A 107 -11.19 -11.53 5.90
C ARG A 107 -10.06 -10.86 5.13
N VAL A 108 -10.09 -9.54 5.10
CA VAL A 108 -9.03 -8.71 4.53
C VAL A 108 -8.34 -7.95 5.63
N TYR A 109 -7.02 -8.08 5.71
CA TYR A 109 -6.17 -7.46 6.73
C TYR A 109 -5.33 -6.35 6.12
N LEU A 110 -4.92 -5.44 6.96
CA LEU A 110 -3.82 -4.51 6.71
C LEU A 110 -3.16 -4.14 8.03
N THR A 111 -1.95 -3.61 7.96
CA THR A 111 -1.24 -3.07 9.12
C THR A 111 -1.04 -1.57 8.92
N THR A 112 -1.38 -0.78 9.91
CA THR A 112 -1.17 0.68 9.92
C THR A 112 -0.81 1.15 11.32
N THR A 113 0.13 2.07 11.41
CA THR A 113 0.57 2.66 12.69
C THR A 113 -0.29 3.86 13.07
N HIS A 114 -0.66 4.72 12.11
CA HIS A 114 -1.31 6.00 12.39
C HIS A 114 -2.57 6.31 11.57
N GLN A 115 -3.00 5.39 10.69
CA GLN A 115 -4.09 5.64 9.74
C GLN A 115 -5.39 4.87 10.07
N GLN A 116 -5.57 4.43 11.32
CA GLN A 116 -6.74 3.66 11.75
C GLN A 116 -8.06 4.37 11.37
N LYS A 117 -8.16 5.67 11.67
CA LYS A 117 -9.37 6.47 11.35
C LYS A 117 -9.67 6.55 9.87
N PHE A 118 -8.64 6.55 9.01
CA PHE A 118 -8.82 6.52 7.56
C PHE A 118 -9.44 5.19 7.12
N TYR A 119 -8.89 4.07 7.56
CA TYR A 119 -9.40 2.75 7.20
C TYR A 119 -10.76 2.42 7.82
N GLN A 120 -11.04 2.92 9.02
CA GLN A 120 -12.35 2.79 9.67
C GLN A 120 -13.46 3.43 8.80
N LYS A 121 -13.22 4.56 8.15
CA LYS A 121 -14.16 5.21 7.22
C LYS A 121 -14.47 4.37 5.96
N ILE A 122 -13.63 3.39 5.67
CA ILE A 122 -13.79 2.46 4.53
C ILE A 122 -14.45 1.14 5.00
N GLY A 123 -14.61 0.94 6.32
CA GLY A 123 -15.27 -0.23 6.89
C GLY A 123 -14.33 -1.21 7.60
N PHE A 124 -13.03 -0.92 7.66
CA PHE A 124 -12.09 -1.72 8.46
C PHE A 124 -12.33 -1.48 9.95
N GLN A 125 -12.09 -2.50 10.74
CA GLN A 125 -12.19 -2.45 12.20
C GLN A 125 -10.84 -2.83 12.79
N GLU A 126 -10.54 -2.29 13.97
CA GLU A 126 -9.37 -2.70 14.71
C GLU A 126 -9.47 -4.19 15.07
N ASN A 127 -8.40 -4.91 14.78
CA ASN A 127 -8.33 -6.33 15.12
C ASN A 127 -7.83 -6.47 16.57
N SER A 128 -8.71 -6.89 17.46
CA SER A 128 -8.38 -7.10 18.88
C SER A 128 -7.58 -8.36 19.15
N THR A 129 -7.36 -9.21 18.14
CA THR A 129 -6.54 -10.43 18.27
C THR A 129 -5.06 -10.07 18.25
N THR A 130 -4.28 -10.82 19.02
CA THR A 130 -2.83 -10.64 19.10
C THR A 130 -2.17 -11.01 17.78
N THR A 131 -1.49 -10.06 17.14
CA THR A 131 -0.62 -10.32 16.01
C THR A 131 0.78 -10.68 16.51
N MET A 132 1.36 -11.74 15.97
CA MET A 132 2.74 -12.15 16.26
C MET A 132 3.57 -12.00 14.99
N VAL A 133 4.82 -11.55 15.12
CA VAL A 133 5.77 -11.40 14.02
C VAL A 133 7.06 -12.15 14.32
N LEU A 134 7.56 -12.88 13.33
CA LEU A 134 8.89 -13.47 13.33
C LEU A 134 9.77 -12.66 12.38
N TYR A 135 10.85 -12.07 12.91
CA TYR A 135 11.85 -11.40 12.09
C TYR A 135 12.91 -12.40 11.64
N ASN A 136 13.00 -12.70 10.35
CA ASN A 136 14.07 -13.51 9.78
C ASN A 136 15.41 -12.77 9.77
N ARG A 137 15.36 -11.44 9.83
CA ARG A 137 16.52 -10.56 10.03
C ARG A 137 16.14 -9.59 11.13
N TYR A 138 16.90 -9.58 12.21
CA TYR A 138 16.69 -8.59 13.27
C TYR A 138 17.16 -7.23 12.77
N PRO A 139 16.33 -6.19 12.84
CA PRO A 139 16.79 -4.84 12.59
C PRO A 139 17.88 -4.51 13.63
N THR A 140 18.93 -3.85 13.19
CA THR A 140 19.96 -3.36 14.09
C THR A 140 19.39 -2.29 15.03
N PRO A 141 19.97 -2.05 16.21
CA PRO A 141 19.52 -0.98 17.12
C PRO A 141 19.34 0.38 16.43
N ASN A 142 20.20 0.71 15.46
CA ASN A 142 20.11 1.93 14.67
C ASN A 142 18.93 1.93 13.69
N GLU A 143 18.49 0.80 13.20
CA GLU A 143 17.30 0.68 12.34
C GLU A 143 16.01 0.80 13.16
N LEU A 144 16.01 0.26 14.39
CA LEU A 144 14.89 0.40 15.32
C LEU A 144 14.69 1.86 15.76
N VAL A 145 15.77 2.58 16.03
CA VAL A 145 15.71 4.01 16.39
C VAL A 145 15.24 4.87 15.21
N LYS A 146 15.67 4.54 13.97
CA LYS A 146 15.19 5.23 12.77
C LYS A 146 13.73 4.91 12.46
N GLN A 147 13.25 3.71 12.74
CA GLN A 147 11.84 3.37 12.61
C GLN A 147 10.97 4.18 13.58
N SER A 148 11.34 4.26 14.85
CA SER A 148 10.58 5.02 15.84
C SER A 148 10.56 6.54 15.55
N GLN A 149 11.65 7.11 15.04
CA GLN A 149 11.72 8.52 14.65
C GLN A 149 11.00 8.84 13.34
N SER A 150 10.93 7.89 12.40
CA SER A 150 10.22 8.09 11.12
C SER A 150 8.71 7.84 11.24
N GLU A 151 8.27 7.11 12.25
CA GLU A 151 6.85 6.92 12.57
C GLU A 151 6.18 8.23 13.02
N GLU A 152 6.94 9.17 13.63
CA GLU A 152 6.43 10.49 13.99
C GLU A 152 6.23 11.44 12.80
N ILE A 153 6.91 11.21 11.67
CA ILE A 153 6.94 12.14 10.52
C ILE A 153 5.95 11.76 9.41
N THR A 154 5.46 10.53 9.36
CA THR A 154 4.68 10.03 8.20
C THR A 154 3.20 9.83 8.52
N ALA A 155 2.57 10.82 9.12
CA ALA A 155 1.14 10.77 9.47
C ALA A 155 0.25 11.49 8.45
N ILE A 156 0.43 11.32 7.12
CA ILE A 156 -0.53 11.87 6.15
C ILE A 156 -0.60 10.95 4.92
N VAL A 157 -1.69 10.21 4.79
CA VAL A 157 -2.18 9.66 3.53
C VAL A 157 -3.30 10.55 2.99
#